data_ec17855f0216ebee0f040d110e520005
#
_entry.id   ec17855f0216ebee0f040d110e520005
#
_cell.length_a   1.000
_cell.length_b   1.000
_cell.length_c   1.000
_cell.angle_alpha   90.00
_cell.angle_beta   90.00
_cell.angle_gamma   90.00
#
_symmetry.space_group_name_H-M   'P 1'
#
loop_
_entity.id
_entity.type
_entity.pdbx_description
1 polymer ?
#
loop_
_entity_poly.entity_id
_entity_poly.type
_entity_poly.pdbx_seq_one_letter_code
_entity_poly.pdbx_strand_id
1 'polypeptide(L)'
;TVLADIERHHVTAMVVVPVMLSRILDELDKTSPKPNLSSLRIVFVSGSQLGAELATRALKDLGPVIYNLYGSTEISFATIARPQDLSINPATVGPVVKGVRVKIFDDNGKELPQGSVGRIFVGTTFPFEGYTGGGGKEIIDGMLSSGDVGYFDERGLLYVSGRDDEMIVSGGENVFPAEVEDLISGHPDVVEATAIGVDDKDFGARLRAFVVKTEGATVSEDDIKAYVRDHLARYKVPREVVFLDELPRNP
;
A
#
# COMPACT_ATOMS: atom_id res chain seq x y z
N THR A 1 16.42 7.69 -20.20
CA THR A 1 15.32 7.17 -19.39
C THR A 1 15.85 6.08 -18.47
N VAL A 2 15.12 5.77 -17.38
CA VAL A 2 15.51 4.71 -16.42
C VAL A 2 15.76 3.37 -17.15
N LEU A 3 14.92 3.01 -18.10
CA LEU A 3 15.04 1.77 -18.87
C LEU A 3 16.34 1.72 -19.69
N ALA A 4 16.67 2.83 -20.36
CA ALA A 4 17.92 2.93 -21.12
C ALA A 4 19.17 2.90 -20.22
N ASP A 5 19.06 3.46 -19.02
CA ASP A 5 20.16 3.46 -18.04
C ASP A 5 20.38 2.04 -17.45
N ILE A 6 19.29 1.28 -17.20
CA ILE A 6 19.39 -0.12 -16.77
C ILE A 6 20.16 -0.95 -17.82
N GLU A 7 19.78 -0.84 -19.08
CA GLU A 7 20.45 -1.55 -20.17
C GLU A 7 21.90 -1.11 -20.35
N ARG A 8 22.13 0.20 -20.48
CA ARG A 8 23.44 0.81 -20.75
C ARG A 8 24.47 0.51 -19.66
N HIS A 9 24.04 0.59 -18.40
CA HIS A 9 24.94 0.47 -17.24
C HIS A 9 24.86 -0.88 -16.55
N HIS A 10 24.08 -1.83 -17.11
CA HIS A 10 23.85 -3.16 -16.51
C HIS A 10 23.43 -3.05 -15.03
N VAL A 11 22.47 -2.18 -14.73
CA VAL A 11 21.99 -1.96 -13.35
C VAL A 11 21.47 -3.27 -12.78
N THR A 12 21.92 -3.61 -11.58
CA THR A 12 21.56 -4.87 -10.92
C THR A 12 20.53 -4.68 -9.79
N ALA A 13 20.45 -3.48 -9.21
CA ALA A 13 19.53 -3.17 -8.14
C ALA A 13 19.07 -1.71 -8.21
N MET A 14 17.83 -1.46 -7.84
CA MET A 14 17.29 -0.11 -7.68
C MET A 14 16.29 -0.05 -6.52
N VAL A 15 16.09 1.15 -5.99
CA VAL A 15 15.07 1.46 -5.00
C VAL A 15 14.12 2.47 -5.61
N VAL A 16 12.82 2.20 -5.53
CA VAL A 16 11.79 3.04 -6.14
C VAL A 16 10.57 3.13 -5.21
N VAL A 17 9.77 4.17 -5.39
CA VAL A 17 8.42 4.24 -4.81
C VAL A 17 7.40 3.68 -5.82
N PRO A 18 6.21 3.24 -5.39
CA PRO A 18 5.22 2.62 -6.28
C PRO A 18 4.90 3.44 -7.54
N VAL A 19 4.72 4.76 -7.42
CA VAL A 19 4.46 5.63 -8.58
C VAL A 19 5.62 5.64 -9.60
N MET A 20 6.87 5.51 -9.15
CA MET A 20 8.00 5.39 -10.07
C MET A 20 8.00 4.03 -10.77
N LEU A 21 7.70 2.96 -10.04
CA LEU A 21 7.57 1.62 -10.61
C LEU A 21 6.48 1.60 -11.69
N SER A 22 5.30 2.13 -11.40
CA SER A 22 4.20 2.23 -12.37
C SER A 22 4.63 2.94 -13.64
N ARG A 23 5.29 4.11 -13.54
CA ARG A 23 5.78 4.86 -14.70
C ARG A 23 6.85 4.12 -15.49
N ILE A 24 7.72 3.35 -14.83
CA ILE A 24 8.73 2.51 -15.50
C ILE A 24 8.03 1.41 -16.31
N LEU A 25 6.99 0.77 -15.78
CA LEU A 25 6.23 -0.25 -16.47
C LEU A 25 5.45 0.34 -17.66
N ASP A 26 4.84 1.53 -17.50
CA ASP A 26 4.14 2.22 -18.57
C ASP A 26 5.08 2.63 -19.71
N GLU A 27 6.31 3.03 -19.40
CA GLU A 27 7.33 3.30 -20.39
C GLU A 27 7.82 2.01 -21.06
N LEU A 28 7.97 0.94 -20.28
CA LEU A 28 8.33 -0.38 -20.82
C LEU A 28 7.29 -0.85 -21.85
N ASP A 29 5.98 -0.67 -21.58
CA ASP A 29 4.93 -1.07 -22.50
C ASP A 29 4.98 -0.31 -23.83
N LYS A 30 5.33 0.97 -23.81
CA LYS A 30 5.44 1.85 -24.98
C LYS A 30 6.75 1.71 -25.76
N THR A 31 7.78 1.11 -25.14
CA THR A 31 9.14 1.05 -25.74
C THR A 31 9.25 -0.13 -26.73
N SER A 32 9.74 0.16 -27.93
CA SER A 32 10.04 -0.86 -28.96
C SER A 32 11.32 -0.46 -29.72
N PRO A 33 12.32 -1.36 -29.84
CA PRO A 33 12.36 -2.71 -29.24
C PRO A 33 12.44 -2.64 -27.71
N LYS A 34 12.03 -3.72 -27.03
CA LYS A 34 12.13 -3.81 -25.57
C LYS A 34 13.60 -3.77 -25.14
N PRO A 35 13.96 -2.97 -24.10
CA PRO A 35 15.32 -2.92 -23.57
C PRO A 35 15.71 -4.23 -22.88
N ASN A 36 17.01 -4.50 -22.85
CA ASN A 36 17.52 -5.66 -22.13
C ASN A 36 17.64 -5.35 -20.62
N LEU A 37 16.69 -5.91 -19.83
CA LEU A 37 16.65 -5.74 -18.38
C LEU A 37 17.21 -6.94 -17.61
N SER A 38 17.88 -7.89 -18.28
CA SER A 38 18.36 -9.16 -17.68
C SER A 38 19.44 -8.98 -16.59
N SER A 39 20.06 -7.82 -16.50
CA SER A 39 20.98 -7.48 -15.41
C SER A 39 20.28 -7.19 -14.08
N LEU A 40 19.00 -6.81 -14.12
CA LEU A 40 18.23 -6.42 -12.94
C LEU A 40 17.91 -7.64 -12.07
N ARG A 41 18.26 -7.57 -10.80
CA ARG A 41 18.09 -8.64 -9.81
C ARG A 41 17.24 -8.24 -8.63
N ILE A 42 17.25 -6.95 -8.27
CA ILE A 42 16.57 -6.43 -7.09
C ILE A 42 15.92 -5.10 -7.43
N VAL A 43 14.61 -5.02 -7.26
CA VAL A 43 13.84 -3.79 -7.26
C VAL A 43 13.17 -3.67 -5.89
N PHE A 44 13.73 -2.86 -5.00
CA PHE A 44 13.08 -2.54 -3.73
C PHE A 44 12.02 -1.48 -3.94
N VAL A 45 10.81 -1.79 -3.53
CA VAL A 45 9.67 -0.85 -3.54
C VAL A 45 9.31 -0.51 -2.11
N SER A 46 9.23 0.78 -1.78
CA SER A 46 8.91 1.27 -0.44
C SER A 46 8.38 2.70 -0.50
N GLY A 47 7.97 3.25 0.64
CA GLY A 47 7.57 4.65 0.80
C GLY A 47 6.06 4.89 0.74
N SER A 48 5.30 3.98 0.14
CA SER A 48 3.83 3.92 0.20
C SER A 48 3.38 2.49 -0.09
N GLN A 49 2.09 2.24 -0.03
CA GLN A 49 1.52 0.93 -0.34
C GLN A 49 1.77 0.56 -1.81
N LEU A 50 2.31 -0.64 -2.05
CA LEU A 50 2.60 -1.13 -3.40
C LEU A 50 1.31 -1.48 -4.15
N GLY A 51 0.32 -2.04 -3.44
CA GLY A 51 -0.91 -2.56 -4.03
C GLY A 51 -0.72 -3.91 -4.76
N ALA A 52 -1.75 -4.73 -4.72
CA ALA A 52 -1.70 -6.09 -5.28
C ALA A 52 -1.57 -6.09 -6.82
N GLU A 53 -2.20 -5.14 -7.47
CA GLU A 53 -2.22 -5.05 -8.92
C GLU A 53 -0.88 -4.64 -9.49
N LEU A 54 -0.29 -3.55 -8.96
CA LEU A 54 1.04 -3.11 -9.39
C LEU A 54 2.11 -4.16 -9.09
N ALA A 55 2.01 -4.86 -7.95
CA ALA A 55 2.90 -5.97 -7.62
C ALA A 55 2.78 -7.10 -8.65
N THR A 56 1.56 -7.49 -9.02
CA THR A 56 1.29 -8.53 -10.01
C THR A 56 1.83 -8.16 -11.38
N ARG A 57 1.56 -6.93 -11.84
CA ARG A 57 2.07 -6.39 -13.11
C ARG A 57 3.60 -6.38 -13.13
N ALA A 58 4.23 -5.89 -12.05
CA ALA A 58 5.68 -5.80 -11.95
C ALA A 58 6.35 -7.18 -11.98
N LEU A 59 5.79 -8.18 -11.27
CA LEU A 59 6.28 -9.55 -11.31
C LEU A 59 6.17 -10.17 -12.70
N LYS A 60 5.10 -9.86 -13.43
CA LYS A 60 4.88 -10.34 -14.81
C LYS A 60 5.89 -9.72 -15.78
N ASP A 61 6.10 -8.40 -15.70
CA ASP A 61 6.83 -7.65 -16.72
C ASP A 61 8.34 -7.60 -16.45
N LEU A 62 8.78 -7.58 -15.19
CA LEU A 62 10.19 -7.53 -14.77
C LEU A 62 10.71 -8.87 -14.24
N GLY A 63 9.83 -9.84 -13.99
CA GLY A 63 10.18 -11.13 -13.41
C GLY A 63 10.34 -11.10 -11.87
N PRO A 64 10.94 -12.15 -11.27
CA PRO A 64 11.00 -12.34 -9.82
C PRO A 64 12.08 -11.48 -9.15
N VAL A 65 12.06 -10.17 -9.41
CA VAL A 65 13.06 -9.20 -8.91
C VAL A 65 12.46 -8.17 -7.96
N ILE A 66 11.13 -8.24 -7.69
CA ILE A 66 10.40 -7.25 -6.89
C ILE A 66 10.45 -7.63 -5.40
N TYR A 67 10.84 -6.68 -4.57
CA TYR A 67 10.86 -6.77 -3.10
C TYR A 67 10.05 -5.61 -2.53
N ASN A 68 8.98 -5.92 -1.78
CA ASN A 68 8.16 -4.90 -1.12
C ASN A 68 8.63 -4.73 0.32
N LEU A 69 9.13 -3.54 0.66
CA LEU A 69 9.68 -3.21 1.97
C LEU A 69 8.70 -2.34 2.74
N TYR A 70 8.25 -2.84 3.90
CA TYR A 70 7.44 -2.10 4.84
C TYR A 70 8.28 -1.62 6.02
N GLY A 71 8.16 -0.33 6.30
CA GLY A 71 8.84 0.36 7.38
C GLY A 71 8.69 1.87 7.27
N SER A 72 9.27 2.57 8.22
CA SER A 72 9.33 4.05 8.24
C SER A 72 10.63 4.50 8.89
N THR A 73 10.88 5.81 8.91
CA THR A 73 12.04 6.39 9.57
C THR A 73 12.11 6.01 11.04
N GLU A 74 10.96 5.91 11.72
CA GLU A 74 10.86 5.65 13.15
C GLU A 74 11.04 4.17 13.51
N ILE A 75 10.56 3.28 12.65
CA ILE A 75 10.58 1.84 12.92
C ILE A 75 11.62 1.07 12.08
N SER A 76 12.36 1.79 11.22
CA SER A 76 13.29 1.17 10.26
C SER A 76 12.56 0.18 9.34
N PHE A 77 13.18 -0.96 8.98
CA PHE A 77 12.49 -1.99 8.18
C PHE A 77 11.82 -2.99 9.10
N ALA A 78 10.51 -3.16 8.97
CA ALA A 78 9.75 -4.13 9.75
C ALA A 78 9.64 -5.47 9.03
N THR A 79 9.24 -5.45 7.75
CA THR A 79 9.07 -6.65 6.92
C THR A 79 9.59 -6.43 5.50
N ILE A 80 9.89 -7.52 4.80
CA ILE A 80 10.25 -7.50 3.37
C ILE A 80 9.54 -8.68 2.70
N ALA A 81 8.60 -8.38 1.78
CA ALA A 81 8.06 -9.39 0.89
C ALA A 81 9.04 -9.62 -0.26
N ARG A 82 9.43 -10.86 -0.43
CA ARG A 82 10.28 -11.32 -1.54
C ARG A 82 9.39 -11.68 -2.75
N PRO A 83 9.96 -11.86 -3.94
CA PRO A 83 9.20 -12.28 -5.11
C PRO A 83 8.33 -13.52 -4.88
N GLN A 84 8.82 -14.49 -4.08
CA GLN A 84 8.07 -15.69 -3.74
C GLN A 84 6.85 -15.39 -2.86
N ASP A 85 7.00 -14.49 -1.90
CA ASP A 85 5.93 -14.08 -1.00
C ASP A 85 4.84 -13.32 -1.77
N LEU A 86 5.24 -12.39 -2.66
CA LEU A 86 4.34 -11.66 -3.56
C LEU A 86 3.65 -12.57 -4.59
N SER A 87 4.29 -13.65 -5.03
CA SER A 87 3.67 -14.63 -5.93
C SER A 87 2.57 -15.45 -5.23
N ILE A 88 2.65 -15.59 -3.90
CA ILE A 88 1.60 -16.25 -3.09
C ILE A 88 0.43 -15.30 -2.89
N ASN A 89 0.72 -14.08 -2.44
CA ASN A 89 -0.26 -13.02 -2.30
C ASN A 89 0.40 -11.65 -2.55
N PRO A 90 0.08 -10.98 -3.65
CA PRO A 90 0.73 -9.73 -4.04
C PRO A 90 0.41 -8.54 -3.11
N ALA A 91 -0.58 -8.64 -2.23
CA ALA A 91 -0.93 -7.61 -1.25
C ALA A 91 -0.06 -7.66 0.02
N THR A 92 0.75 -8.72 0.22
CA THR A 92 1.56 -8.83 1.44
C THR A 92 2.74 -7.85 1.46
N VAL A 93 3.09 -7.41 2.66
CA VAL A 93 4.36 -6.71 2.92
C VAL A 93 5.44 -7.69 3.46
N GLY A 94 5.14 -8.99 3.50
CA GLY A 94 6.08 -10.07 3.74
C GLY A 94 6.28 -10.48 5.20
N PRO A 95 7.23 -11.40 5.43
CA PRO A 95 7.60 -11.85 6.76
C PRO A 95 8.44 -10.80 7.50
N VAL A 96 8.45 -10.89 8.83
CA VAL A 96 9.27 -10.05 9.70
C VAL A 96 10.77 -10.23 9.41
N VAL A 97 11.50 -9.15 9.33
CA VAL A 97 12.95 -9.16 9.11
C VAL A 97 13.66 -9.73 10.34
N LYS A 98 14.71 -10.50 10.10
CA LYS A 98 15.51 -11.11 11.19
C LYS A 98 16.05 -10.04 12.15
N GLY A 99 15.80 -10.22 13.46
CA GLY A 99 16.22 -9.29 14.50
C GLY A 99 15.19 -8.19 14.81
N VAL A 100 14.08 -8.16 14.09
CA VAL A 100 12.94 -7.29 14.35
C VAL A 100 11.81 -8.09 14.99
N ARG A 101 11.01 -7.44 15.82
CA ARG A 101 9.76 -7.99 16.39
C ARG A 101 8.61 -7.16 15.86
N VAL A 102 7.56 -7.80 15.39
CA VAL A 102 6.30 -7.14 15.00
C VAL A 102 5.17 -7.83 15.73
N LYS A 103 4.30 -7.04 16.36
CA LYS A 103 3.11 -7.54 17.06
C LYS A 103 1.91 -6.68 16.72
N ILE A 104 0.74 -7.29 16.84
CA ILE A 104 -0.55 -6.64 16.61
C ILE A 104 -1.24 -6.47 17.98
N PHE A 105 -1.72 -5.25 18.27
CA PHE A 105 -2.39 -4.92 19.52
C PHE A 105 -3.78 -4.34 19.26
N ASP A 106 -4.69 -4.56 20.21
CA ASP A 106 -5.97 -3.83 20.26
C ASP A 106 -5.79 -2.41 20.82
N ASP A 107 -6.87 -1.64 20.86
CA ASP A 107 -6.87 -0.25 21.37
C ASP A 107 -6.56 -0.15 22.88
N ASN A 108 -6.67 -1.27 23.62
CA ASN A 108 -6.34 -1.34 25.04
C ASN A 108 -4.89 -1.78 25.30
N GLY A 109 -4.10 -1.97 24.23
CA GLY A 109 -2.71 -2.43 24.33
C GLY A 109 -2.55 -3.92 24.64
N LYS A 110 -3.57 -4.74 24.38
CA LYS A 110 -3.50 -6.19 24.51
C LYS A 110 -3.09 -6.81 23.17
N GLU A 111 -2.10 -7.70 23.20
CA GLU A 111 -1.66 -8.45 22.01
C GLU A 111 -2.81 -9.31 21.46
N LEU A 112 -3.03 -9.19 20.16
CA LEU A 112 -4.05 -9.93 19.42
C LEU A 112 -3.48 -11.22 18.84
N PRO A 113 -4.31 -12.28 18.72
CA PRO A 113 -3.90 -13.52 18.08
C PRO A 113 -3.73 -13.32 16.55
N GLN A 114 -2.96 -14.22 15.95
CA GLN A 114 -2.77 -14.29 14.50
C GLN A 114 -4.13 -14.33 13.76
N GLY A 115 -4.21 -13.62 12.64
CA GLY A 115 -5.44 -13.44 11.86
C GLY A 115 -6.32 -12.27 12.31
N SER A 116 -6.06 -11.70 13.50
CA SER A 116 -6.83 -10.55 13.99
C SER A 116 -6.23 -9.24 13.47
N VAL A 117 -7.10 -8.34 13.04
CA VAL A 117 -6.73 -6.98 12.60
C VAL A 117 -6.57 -6.08 13.83
N GLY A 118 -5.48 -5.33 13.89
CA GLY A 118 -5.21 -4.38 14.96
C GLY A 118 -4.00 -3.51 14.63
N ARG A 119 -3.59 -2.71 15.60
CA ARG A 119 -2.49 -1.73 15.49
C ARG A 119 -1.15 -2.43 15.45
N ILE A 120 -0.30 -2.04 14.49
CA ILE A 120 1.01 -2.64 14.27
C ILE A 120 2.06 -1.95 15.14
N PHE A 121 2.79 -2.73 15.95
CA PHE A 121 3.93 -2.27 16.74
C PHE A 121 5.20 -3.00 16.34
N VAL A 122 6.31 -2.26 16.29
CA VAL A 122 7.61 -2.75 15.80
C VAL A 122 8.70 -2.51 16.84
N GLY A 123 9.37 -3.59 17.24
CA GLY A 123 10.56 -3.56 18.07
C GLY A 123 11.81 -3.81 17.23
N THR A 124 12.69 -2.83 17.15
CA THR A 124 13.94 -2.88 16.39
C THR A 124 15.15 -2.62 17.29
N THR A 125 16.33 -3.03 16.83
CA THR A 125 17.61 -2.69 17.47
C THR A 125 18.11 -1.29 17.08
N PHE A 126 17.43 -0.59 16.17
CA PHE A 126 17.70 0.80 15.78
C PHE A 126 16.74 1.72 16.54
N PRO A 127 17.16 2.31 17.67
CA PRO A 127 16.26 3.12 18.48
C PRO A 127 15.86 4.40 17.74
N PHE A 128 14.58 4.71 17.76
CA PHE A 128 14.07 6.03 17.43
C PHE A 128 14.09 6.88 18.70
N GLU A 129 14.89 7.94 18.72
CA GLU A 129 15.09 8.80 19.89
C GLU A 129 14.04 9.91 20.02
N GLY A 130 13.12 10.03 19.05
CA GLY A 130 12.09 11.06 18.99
C GLY A 130 12.34 12.12 17.92
N TYR A 131 11.41 13.05 17.81
CA TYR A 131 11.47 14.13 16.83
C TYR A 131 12.24 15.33 17.35
N THR A 132 12.95 16.06 16.51
CA THR A 132 13.72 17.26 16.86
C THR A 132 12.89 18.37 17.51
N GLY A 133 11.58 18.42 17.24
CA GLY A 133 10.63 19.34 17.88
C GLY A 133 9.99 18.81 19.17
N GLY A 134 10.43 17.66 19.66
CA GLY A 134 9.80 16.93 20.77
C GLY A 134 8.65 16.04 20.31
N GLY A 135 8.19 15.15 21.21
CA GLY A 135 7.20 14.11 20.89
C GLY A 135 7.84 12.80 20.43
N GLY A 136 7.01 11.78 20.26
CA GLY A 136 7.44 10.45 19.88
C GLY A 136 6.24 9.59 19.46
N LYS A 137 6.49 8.33 19.22
CA LYS A 137 5.47 7.30 18.96
C LYS A 137 5.05 6.64 20.26
N GLU A 138 3.84 6.12 20.31
CA GLU A 138 3.39 5.25 21.39
C GLU A 138 4.28 4.01 21.49
N ILE A 139 4.55 3.56 22.72
CA ILE A 139 5.40 2.41 23.01
C ILE A 139 4.63 1.41 23.85
N ILE A 140 4.55 0.15 23.39
CA ILE A 140 4.03 -0.99 24.14
C ILE A 140 5.11 -2.09 24.14
N ASP A 141 5.47 -2.63 25.30
CA ASP A 141 6.48 -3.68 25.48
C ASP A 141 7.83 -3.37 24.79
N GLY A 142 8.23 -2.09 24.74
CA GLY A 142 9.45 -1.64 24.08
C GLY A 142 9.37 -1.69 22.54
N MET A 143 8.17 -1.76 21.98
CA MET A 143 7.90 -1.66 20.55
C MET A 143 7.18 -0.35 20.25
N LEU A 144 7.57 0.31 19.16
CA LEU A 144 6.96 1.57 18.71
C LEU A 144 5.74 1.30 17.83
N SER A 145 4.68 2.11 17.99
CA SER A 145 3.57 2.14 17.04
C SER A 145 4.07 2.57 15.65
N SER A 146 3.74 1.80 14.62
CA SER A 146 3.97 2.24 13.24
C SER A 146 3.02 3.37 12.83
N GLY A 147 1.84 3.43 13.45
CA GLY A 147 0.70 4.24 13.05
C GLY A 147 -0.15 3.58 11.97
N ASP A 148 0.07 2.28 11.74
CA ASP A 148 -0.68 1.49 10.78
C ASP A 148 -1.47 0.39 11.49
N VAL A 149 -2.49 -0.11 10.80
CA VAL A 149 -3.33 -1.24 11.20
C VAL A 149 -3.13 -2.39 10.22
N GLY A 150 -3.11 -3.63 10.72
CA GLY A 150 -2.90 -4.80 9.87
C GLY A 150 -3.02 -6.10 10.62
N TYR A 151 -2.66 -7.19 9.97
CA TYR A 151 -2.74 -8.54 10.54
C TYR A 151 -1.68 -9.47 9.93
N PHE A 152 -1.38 -10.56 10.62
CA PHE A 152 -0.62 -11.68 10.07
C PHE A 152 -1.54 -12.80 9.59
N ASP A 153 -1.26 -13.34 8.40
CA ASP A 153 -1.92 -14.57 7.94
C ASP A 153 -1.33 -15.82 8.62
N GLU A 154 -1.90 -16.99 8.33
CA GLU A 154 -1.49 -18.29 8.88
C GLU A 154 -0.03 -18.66 8.53
N ARG A 155 0.55 -18.04 7.52
CA ARG A 155 1.94 -18.24 7.08
C ARG A 155 2.93 -17.28 7.76
N GLY A 156 2.42 -16.34 8.56
CA GLY A 156 3.21 -15.30 9.21
C GLY A 156 3.61 -14.16 8.24
N LEU A 157 2.88 -13.98 7.16
CA LEU A 157 3.02 -12.82 6.28
C LEU A 157 2.17 -11.66 6.81
N LEU A 158 2.75 -10.47 6.87
CA LEU A 158 2.06 -9.26 7.31
C LEU A 158 1.28 -8.62 6.15
N TYR A 159 0.09 -8.15 6.47
CA TYR A 159 -0.77 -7.33 5.60
C TYR A 159 -1.08 -6.03 6.31
N VAL A 160 -0.87 -4.90 5.63
CA VAL A 160 -1.22 -3.57 6.12
C VAL A 160 -2.56 -3.19 5.54
N SER A 161 -3.54 -2.92 6.40
CA SER A 161 -4.90 -2.54 6.01
C SER A 161 -5.02 -1.04 5.73
N GLY A 162 -4.22 -0.22 6.41
CA GLY A 162 -4.19 1.24 6.25
C GLY A 162 -3.61 1.93 7.48
N ARG A 163 -3.77 3.25 7.50
CA ARG A 163 -3.35 4.11 8.62
C ARG A 163 -4.38 4.06 9.74
N ASP A 164 -3.90 4.03 10.99
CA ASP A 164 -4.74 4.09 12.18
C ASP A 164 -5.51 5.41 12.28
N ASP A 165 -4.85 6.52 11.94
CA ASP A 165 -5.40 7.88 11.95
C ASP A 165 -6.31 8.20 10.75
N GLU A 166 -6.31 7.39 9.69
CA GLU A 166 -7.17 7.53 8.51
C GLU A 166 -8.36 6.56 8.53
N MET A 167 -8.36 5.59 9.46
CA MET A 167 -9.46 4.66 9.60
C MET A 167 -10.74 5.40 9.98
N ILE A 168 -11.83 5.09 9.30
CA ILE A 168 -13.15 5.62 9.63
C ILE A 168 -14.06 4.53 10.17
N VAL A 169 -14.97 4.91 11.06
CA VAL A 169 -16.02 4.01 11.53
C VAL A 169 -17.31 4.35 10.78
N SER A 170 -17.74 3.44 9.91
CA SER A 170 -18.94 3.58 9.09
C SER A 170 -19.99 2.57 9.53
N GLY A 171 -21.04 3.04 10.21
CA GLY A 171 -22.12 2.17 10.72
C GLY A 171 -21.65 1.10 11.71
N GLY A 172 -20.55 1.36 12.44
CA GLY A 172 -19.94 0.41 13.39
C GLY A 172 -18.86 -0.47 12.80
N GLU A 173 -18.58 -0.35 11.50
CA GLU A 173 -17.54 -1.12 10.79
C GLU A 173 -16.30 -0.26 10.53
N ASN A 174 -15.13 -0.83 10.72
CA ASN A 174 -13.86 -0.17 10.42
C ASN A 174 -13.59 -0.20 8.91
N VAL A 175 -13.42 0.98 8.32
CA VAL A 175 -13.14 1.16 6.90
C VAL A 175 -11.81 1.88 6.73
N PHE A 176 -10.91 1.26 5.98
CA PHE A 176 -9.62 1.84 5.62
C PHE A 176 -9.71 2.39 4.19
N PRO A 177 -9.58 3.72 4.00
CA PRO A 177 -9.63 4.34 2.68
C PRO A 177 -8.68 3.68 1.67
N ALA A 178 -7.45 3.36 2.10
CA ALA A 178 -6.41 2.77 1.26
C ALA A 178 -6.85 1.48 0.55
N GLU A 179 -7.64 0.62 1.20
CA GLU A 179 -8.15 -0.62 0.57
C GLU A 179 -9.10 -0.32 -0.61
N VAL A 180 -9.89 0.73 -0.49
CA VAL A 180 -10.82 1.16 -1.54
C VAL A 180 -10.07 1.90 -2.65
N GLU A 181 -9.08 2.71 -2.30
CA GLU A 181 -8.20 3.40 -3.24
C GLU A 181 -7.45 2.41 -4.13
N ASP A 182 -6.85 1.37 -3.54
CA ASP A 182 -6.12 0.33 -4.26
C ASP A 182 -7.03 -0.41 -5.25
N LEU A 183 -8.24 -0.76 -4.81
CA LEU A 183 -9.20 -1.43 -5.68
C LEU A 183 -9.63 -0.53 -6.84
N ILE A 184 -10.00 0.73 -6.56
CA ILE A 184 -10.45 1.66 -7.61
C ILE A 184 -9.31 1.99 -8.59
N SER A 185 -8.09 2.16 -8.09
CA SER A 185 -6.90 2.42 -8.93
C SER A 185 -6.58 1.24 -9.86
N GLY A 186 -7.05 0.03 -9.53
CA GLY A 186 -6.99 -1.14 -10.37
C GLY A 186 -8.02 -1.22 -11.50
N HIS A 187 -8.98 -0.32 -11.55
CA HIS A 187 -9.97 -0.32 -12.62
C HIS A 187 -9.35 0.14 -13.95
N PRO A 188 -9.61 -0.55 -15.10
CA PRO A 188 -8.99 -0.24 -16.40
C PRO A 188 -9.15 1.22 -16.86
N ASP A 189 -10.26 1.85 -16.48
CA ASP A 189 -10.62 3.22 -16.85
C ASP A 189 -10.15 4.27 -15.84
N VAL A 190 -9.31 3.90 -14.85
CA VAL A 190 -8.83 4.78 -13.78
C VAL A 190 -7.31 4.91 -13.85
N VAL A 191 -6.82 6.13 -13.76
CA VAL A 191 -5.38 6.45 -13.67
C VAL A 191 -4.91 6.41 -12.22
N GLU A 192 -5.70 7.05 -11.33
CA GLU A 192 -5.42 7.11 -9.89
C GLU A 192 -6.72 7.41 -9.12
N ALA A 193 -6.74 6.99 -7.86
CA ALA A 193 -7.85 7.27 -6.96
C ALA A 193 -7.34 7.57 -5.55
N THR A 194 -8.10 8.38 -4.82
CA THR A 194 -7.93 8.57 -3.37
C THR A 194 -9.30 8.64 -2.70
N ALA A 195 -9.38 8.33 -1.43
CA ALA A 195 -10.62 8.34 -0.67
C ALA A 195 -10.42 8.98 0.71
N ILE A 196 -11.44 9.66 1.19
CA ILE A 196 -11.45 10.26 2.52
C ILE A 196 -12.74 9.91 3.26
N GLY A 197 -12.67 9.91 4.59
CA GLY A 197 -13.83 9.89 5.43
C GLY A 197 -14.57 11.24 5.37
N VAL A 198 -15.88 11.20 5.21
CA VAL A 198 -16.75 12.37 5.31
C VAL A 198 -17.87 12.10 6.31
N ASP A 199 -18.25 13.13 7.07
CA ASP A 199 -19.33 13.01 8.05
C ASP A 199 -20.64 12.55 7.40
N ASP A 200 -21.30 11.60 8.05
CA ASP A 200 -22.60 11.07 7.66
C ASP A 200 -23.51 10.97 8.87
N LYS A 201 -24.75 11.48 8.74
CA LYS A 201 -25.70 11.56 9.87
C LYS A 201 -26.18 10.19 10.36
N ASP A 202 -26.24 9.20 9.46
CA ASP A 202 -26.80 7.88 9.76
C ASP A 202 -25.71 6.87 10.13
N PHE A 203 -24.50 7.05 9.57
CA PHE A 203 -23.40 6.09 9.70
C PHE A 203 -22.19 6.64 10.47
N GLY A 204 -22.24 7.89 10.98
CA GLY A 204 -21.10 8.57 11.59
C GLY A 204 -20.12 9.10 10.55
N ALA A 205 -19.54 8.22 9.74
CA ALA A 205 -18.73 8.58 8.59
C ALA A 205 -18.94 7.62 7.41
N ARG A 206 -18.69 8.11 6.19
CA ARG A 206 -18.68 7.31 4.96
C ARG A 206 -17.57 7.76 4.02
N LEU A 207 -17.14 6.88 3.12
CA LEU A 207 -16.12 7.23 2.13
C LEU A 207 -16.66 8.14 1.03
N ARG A 208 -15.84 9.12 0.64
CA ARG A 208 -15.91 9.84 -0.62
C ARG A 208 -14.63 9.53 -1.39
N ALA A 209 -14.78 9.01 -2.61
CA ALA A 209 -13.65 8.73 -3.50
C ALA A 209 -13.46 9.87 -4.50
N PHE A 210 -12.21 10.20 -4.80
CA PHE A 210 -11.81 11.09 -5.88
C PHE A 210 -11.05 10.26 -6.92
N VAL A 211 -11.46 10.35 -8.17
CA VAL A 211 -10.99 9.48 -9.23
C VAL A 211 -10.55 10.29 -10.44
N VAL A 212 -9.34 9.99 -10.94
CA VAL A 212 -8.84 10.50 -12.21
C VAL A 212 -9.04 9.41 -13.26
N LYS A 213 -9.79 9.72 -14.31
CA LYS A 213 -10.09 8.76 -15.38
C LYS A 213 -8.97 8.67 -16.40
N THR A 214 -8.84 7.52 -17.03
CA THR A 214 -8.04 7.36 -18.25
C THR A 214 -8.63 8.25 -19.35
N GLU A 215 -7.78 8.82 -20.19
CA GLU A 215 -8.22 9.67 -21.31
C GLU A 215 -9.20 8.95 -22.21
N GLY A 216 -10.36 9.57 -22.45
CA GLY A 216 -11.44 8.99 -23.24
C GLY A 216 -12.34 7.98 -22.52
N ALA A 217 -12.06 7.65 -21.26
CA ALA A 217 -12.91 6.75 -20.49
C ALA A 217 -14.27 7.37 -20.14
N THR A 218 -15.32 6.56 -20.23
CA THR A 218 -16.71 6.97 -19.96
C THR A 218 -17.27 6.44 -18.65
N VAL A 219 -16.42 5.82 -17.82
CA VAL A 219 -16.81 5.24 -16.53
C VAL A 219 -17.56 6.26 -15.66
N SER A 220 -18.70 5.85 -15.12
CA SER A 220 -19.57 6.68 -14.28
C SER A 220 -19.33 6.43 -12.79
N GLU A 221 -19.91 7.27 -11.94
CA GLU A 221 -19.94 7.06 -10.48
C GLU A 221 -20.56 5.71 -10.11
N ASP A 222 -21.67 5.35 -10.77
CA ASP A 222 -22.37 4.08 -10.51
C ASP A 222 -21.54 2.86 -10.92
N ASP A 223 -20.74 2.96 -11.98
CA ASP A 223 -19.83 1.89 -12.41
C ASP A 223 -18.72 1.66 -11.37
N ILE A 224 -18.09 2.73 -10.87
CA ILE A 224 -17.08 2.62 -9.80
C ILE A 224 -17.71 2.04 -8.52
N LYS A 225 -18.88 2.50 -8.12
CA LYS A 225 -19.60 1.96 -6.95
C LYS A 225 -19.97 0.49 -7.12
N ALA A 226 -20.39 0.08 -8.32
CA ALA A 226 -20.67 -1.31 -8.66
C ALA A 226 -19.37 -2.15 -8.57
N TYR A 227 -18.28 -1.65 -9.15
CA TYR A 227 -16.98 -2.30 -9.10
C TYR A 227 -16.51 -2.53 -7.65
N VAL A 228 -16.61 -1.53 -6.78
CA VAL A 228 -16.27 -1.70 -5.36
C VAL A 228 -17.20 -2.70 -4.67
N ARG A 229 -18.51 -2.66 -4.94
CA ARG A 229 -19.51 -3.57 -4.37
C ARG A 229 -19.28 -5.03 -4.74
N ASP A 230 -18.77 -5.28 -5.94
CA ASP A 230 -18.52 -6.63 -6.45
C ASP A 230 -17.24 -7.26 -5.84
N HIS A 231 -16.33 -6.44 -5.31
CA HIS A 231 -15.04 -6.89 -4.79
C HIS A 231 -14.87 -6.72 -3.28
N LEU A 232 -15.57 -5.78 -2.66
CA LEU A 232 -15.47 -5.48 -1.23
C LEU A 232 -16.82 -5.53 -0.52
N ALA A 233 -16.77 -5.51 0.80
CA ALA A 233 -17.97 -5.47 1.64
C ALA A 233 -18.79 -4.19 1.37
N ARG A 234 -20.11 -4.27 1.47
CA ARG A 234 -21.04 -3.18 1.15
C ARG A 234 -20.78 -1.87 1.91
N TYR A 235 -20.34 -1.94 3.14
CA TYR A 235 -20.04 -0.77 3.96
C TYR A 235 -18.78 0.00 3.51
N LYS A 236 -17.95 -0.61 2.64
CA LYS A 236 -16.76 0.01 2.03
C LYS A 236 -17.08 0.76 0.74
N VAL A 237 -18.27 0.60 0.19
CA VAL A 237 -18.67 1.30 -1.05
C VAL A 237 -18.72 2.81 -0.80
N PRO A 238 -18.00 3.64 -1.58
CA PRO A 238 -18.05 5.08 -1.44
C PRO A 238 -19.48 5.62 -1.57
N ARG A 239 -19.86 6.56 -0.69
CA ARG A 239 -21.13 7.27 -0.82
C ARG A 239 -21.19 8.09 -2.10
N GLU A 240 -20.06 8.69 -2.44
CA GLU A 240 -19.89 9.63 -3.55
C GLU A 240 -18.56 9.37 -4.25
N VAL A 241 -18.57 9.46 -5.58
CA VAL A 241 -17.36 9.42 -6.40
C VAL A 241 -17.28 10.72 -7.18
N VAL A 242 -16.21 11.47 -6.95
CA VAL A 242 -15.93 12.75 -7.61
C VAL A 242 -14.84 12.56 -8.63
N PHE A 243 -15.11 12.88 -9.89
CA PHE A 243 -14.09 12.82 -10.93
C PHE A 243 -13.32 14.13 -11.01
N LEU A 244 -11.99 14.03 -11.09
CA LEU A 244 -11.07 15.13 -11.20
C LEU A 244 -10.15 14.95 -12.41
N ASP A 245 -9.59 16.05 -12.92
CA ASP A 245 -8.58 16.00 -13.98
C ASP A 245 -7.22 15.54 -13.43
N GLU A 246 -6.90 15.92 -12.18
CA GLU A 246 -5.72 15.50 -11.43
C GLU A 246 -5.99 15.51 -9.91
N LEU A 247 -5.30 14.64 -9.15
CA LEU A 247 -5.35 14.70 -7.69
C LEU A 247 -4.44 15.82 -7.16
N PRO A 248 -4.91 16.60 -6.14
CA PRO A 248 -4.07 17.59 -5.48
C PRO A 248 -2.86 16.92 -4.82
N ARG A 249 -1.68 17.52 -4.97
CA ARG A 249 -0.43 17.00 -4.36
C ARG A 249 0.16 18.05 -3.45
N ASN A 250 0.77 17.60 -2.37
CA ASN A 250 1.57 18.47 -1.53
C ASN A 250 2.78 18.98 -2.33
N PRO A 251 3.21 20.25 -2.11
CA PRO A 251 4.34 20.86 -2.77
C PRO A 251 5.68 20.21 -2.39
#